data_80a666a34dbfd16f5db11dd9d6899672
#
_entry.id   80a666a34dbfd16f5db11dd9d6899672
#
_cell.length_a   1.000
_cell.length_b   1.000
_cell.length_c   1.000
_cell.angle_alpha   90.00
_cell.angle_beta   90.00
_cell.angle_gamma   90.00
#
_symmetry.space_group_name_H-M   'P 1'
#
loop_
_entity.id
_entity.type
_entity.pdbx_description
1 polymer ?
#
loop_
_entity_poly.entity_id
_entity_poly.type
_entity_poly.pdbx_seq_one_letter_code
_entity_poly.pdbx_strand_id
1 'polypeptide(L)' 'MKHLVDHLKPVPFSCEDCIHVDPNNACRCKAFDLIPIEIFGEDHKKVIKGQKGDYVFETTKERQYNRVYVLEEFDD' A
#
# COMPACT_ATOMS: atom_id res chain seq x y z
N MET A 1 0.74 20.19 -27.86
CA MET A 1 2.09 20.48 -27.33
C MET A 1 2.32 19.62 -26.09
N LYS A 2 3.51 19.06 -25.92
CA LYS A 2 3.84 18.21 -24.77
C LYS A 2 4.64 19.00 -23.74
N HIS A 3 4.25 18.86 -22.47
CA HIS A 3 4.90 19.54 -21.37
C HIS A 3 5.27 18.54 -20.27
N LEU A 4 6.39 18.79 -19.63
CA LEU A 4 6.80 18.04 -18.46
C LEU A 4 6.10 18.64 -17.23
N VAL A 5 5.24 17.87 -16.60
CA VAL A 5 4.43 18.33 -15.47
C VAL A 5 4.86 17.62 -14.20
N ASP A 6 4.97 18.39 -13.13
CA ASP A 6 5.34 17.90 -11.81
C ASP A 6 4.08 17.44 -11.06
N HIS A 7 4.06 16.18 -10.66
CA HIS A 7 2.98 15.58 -9.88
C HIS A 7 3.51 15.04 -8.56
N LEU A 8 2.70 15.19 -7.51
CA LEU A 8 2.93 14.50 -6.24
C LEU A 8 2.06 13.25 -6.22
N LYS A 9 2.70 12.09 -6.17
CA LYS A 9 1.99 10.80 -6.10
C LYS A 9 2.20 10.15 -4.74
N PRO A 10 1.14 9.61 -4.12
CA PRO A 10 1.29 8.93 -2.86
C PRO A 10 2.13 7.66 -2.99
N VAL A 11 2.98 7.43 -2.01
CA VAL A 11 3.72 6.17 -1.90
C VAL A 11 2.79 5.15 -1.29
N PRO A 12 2.54 4.01 -1.94
CA PRO A 12 1.66 2.99 -1.36
C PRO A 12 2.28 2.38 -0.10
N PHE A 13 1.45 2.09 0.87
CA PHE A 13 1.88 1.34 2.05
C PHE A 13 2.06 -0.13 1.70
N SER A 14 2.99 -0.79 2.38
CA SER A 14 3.16 -2.24 2.31
C SER A 14 2.63 -2.89 3.58
N CYS A 15 2.60 -4.21 3.63
CA CYS A 15 2.23 -4.93 4.85
C CYS A 15 3.18 -4.64 6.01
N GLU A 16 4.41 -4.23 5.73
CA GLU A 16 5.38 -3.82 6.77
C GLU A 16 4.91 -2.57 7.52
N ASP A 17 4.06 -1.76 6.90
CA ASP A 17 3.52 -0.55 7.50
C ASP A 17 2.26 -0.82 8.34
N CYS A 18 1.71 -2.04 8.26
CA CYS A 18 0.51 -2.44 8.98
C CYS A 18 0.81 -2.71 10.45
N ILE A 19 -0.07 -2.26 11.35
CA ILE A 19 0.11 -2.49 12.78
C ILE A 19 -0.01 -3.96 13.18
N HIS A 20 -0.60 -4.78 12.32
CA HIS A 20 -0.83 -6.22 12.58
C HIS A 20 0.31 -7.11 12.08
N VAL A 21 1.28 -6.55 11.37
CA VAL A 21 2.40 -7.32 10.85
C VAL A 21 3.28 -7.86 11.99
N ASP A 22 3.83 -9.05 11.80
CA ASP A 22 4.79 -9.62 12.75
C ASP A 22 6.09 -8.81 12.68
N PRO A 23 6.56 -8.25 13.81
CA PRO A 23 7.78 -7.43 13.80
C PRO A 23 9.04 -8.22 13.42
N ASN A 24 9.00 -9.55 13.49
CA ASN A 24 10.13 -10.41 13.15
C ASN A 24 10.01 -11.03 11.74
N ASN A 25 8.86 -10.90 11.10
CA ASN A 25 8.63 -11.50 9.79
C ASN A 25 7.56 -10.72 9.02
N ALA A 26 8.01 -9.95 8.02
CA ALA A 26 7.13 -9.12 7.21
C ALA A 26 6.14 -9.91 6.32
N CYS A 27 6.36 -11.22 6.16
CA CYS A 27 5.44 -12.08 5.41
C CYS A 27 4.33 -12.66 6.27
N ARG A 28 4.25 -12.26 7.53
CA ARG A 28 3.33 -12.80 8.53
C ARG A 28 2.61 -11.67 9.25
N CYS A 29 1.34 -11.90 9.56
CA CYS A 29 0.57 -10.95 10.37
C CYS A 29 -0.48 -11.70 11.18
N LYS A 30 -1.26 -10.94 11.99
CA LYS A 30 -2.31 -11.53 12.82
C LYS A 30 -3.42 -12.21 12.01
N ALA A 31 -3.64 -11.78 10.78
CA ALA A 31 -4.65 -12.37 9.89
C ALA A 31 -4.14 -13.60 9.13
N PHE A 32 -2.82 -13.72 8.92
CA PHE A 32 -2.23 -14.79 8.11
C PHE A 32 -0.90 -15.24 8.66
N ASP A 33 -0.68 -16.56 8.69
CA ASP A 33 0.64 -17.15 8.99
C ASP A 33 1.61 -16.88 7.84
N LEU A 34 1.10 -16.83 6.62
CA LEU A 34 1.83 -16.40 5.43
C LEU A 34 0.90 -15.50 4.63
N ILE A 35 1.26 -14.25 4.51
CA ILE A 35 0.43 -13.27 3.79
C ILE A 35 0.43 -13.61 2.29
N PRO A 36 -0.75 -13.86 1.67
CA PRO A 36 -0.82 -14.06 0.23
C PRO A 36 -0.31 -12.82 -0.53
N ILE A 37 0.46 -13.05 -1.58
CA ILE A 37 1.07 -11.97 -2.36
C ILE A 37 0.02 -11.02 -2.96
N GLU A 38 -1.18 -11.54 -3.25
CA GLU A 38 -2.27 -10.78 -3.86
C GLU A 38 -2.83 -9.70 -2.94
N ILE A 39 -2.59 -9.78 -1.62
CA ILE A 39 -3.16 -8.87 -0.65
C ILE A 39 -2.11 -8.05 0.11
N PHE A 40 -0.86 -8.08 -0.33
CA PHE A 40 0.17 -7.26 0.30
C PHE A 40 -0.22 -5.78 0.23
N GLY A 41 0.04 -5.07 1.34
CA GLY A 41 -0.19 -3.64 1.42
C GLY A 41 -1.65 -3.27 1.64
N GLU A 42 -2.04 -2.18 1.02
CA GLU A 42 -3.36 -1.56 1.23
C GLU A 42 -4.52 -2.39 0.68
N ASP A 43 -4.23 -3.40 -0.14
CA ASP A 43 -5.28 -4.25 -0.70
C ASP A 43 -6.02 -5.04 0.38
N HIS A 44 -5.38 -5.24 1.55
CA HIS A 44 -6.00 -5.94 2.68
C HIS A 44 -6.77 -5.00 3.61
N LYS A 45 -7.66 -4.19 3.05
CA LYS A 45 -8.53 -3.28 3.84
C LYS A 45 -9.90 -3.86 4.15
N LYS A 46 -10.20 -5.07 3.66
CA LYS A 46 -11.46 -5.77 3.92
C LYS A 46 -11.17 -7.17 4.43
N VAL A 47 -12.04 -7.65 5.30
CA VAL A 47 -11.96 -9.05 5.75
C VAL A 47 -12.18 -9.96 4.55
N ILE A 48 -11.26 -10.90 4.36
CA ILE A 48 -11.33 -11.86 3.25
C ILE A 48 -11.43 -13.27 3.77
N LYS A 49 -11.99 -14.14 2.94
CA LYS A 49 -12.15 -15.55 3.28
C LYS A 49 -10.79 -16.21 3.47
N GLY A 50 -10.65 -16.97 4.55
CA GLY A 50 -9.43 -17.71 4.87
C GLY A 50 -8.48 -17.00 5.81
N GLN A 51 -8.74 -15.74 6.16
CA GLN A 51 -7.93 -15.05 7.16
C GLN A 51 -8.34 -15.42 8.57
N LYS A 52 -7.42 -15.21 9.52
CA LYS A 52 -7.71 -15.38 10.94
C LYS A 52 -8.35 -14.10 11.48
N GLY A 53 -9.53 -14.23 12.11
CA GLY A 53 -10.22 -13.07 12.68
C GLY A 53 -10.65 -12.06 11.64
N ASP A 54 -10.86 -10.82 12.07
CA ASP A 54 -11.34 -9.72 11.24
C ASP A 54 -10.30 -8.61 11.07
N TYR A 55 -9.02 -8.95 11.15
CA TYR A 55 -7.93 -8.00 10.97
C TYR A 55 -7.88 -7.52 9.52
N VAL A 56 -7.73 -6.22 9.34
CA VAL A 56 -7.54 -5.58 8.03
C VAL A 56 -6.33 -4.67 8.08
N PHE A 57 -5.87 -4.22 6.93
CA PHE A 57 -4.72 -3.30 6.87
C PHE A 57 -5.01 -2.03 7.68
N GLU A 58 -4.15 -1.73 8.63
CA GLU A 58 -4.18 -0.50 9.43
C GLU A 58 -2.75 -0.01 9.64
N THR A 59 -2.56 1.30 9.59
CA THR A 59 -1.24 1.89 9.81
C THR A 59 -1.35 3.17 10.62
N THR A 60 -0.32 3.42 11.45
CA THR A 60 -0.17 4.70 12.16
C THR A 60 0.81 5.63 11.45
N LYS A 61 1.41 5.17 10.35
CA LYS A 61 2.37 5.97 9.59
C LYS A 61 1.66 6.97 8.70
N GLU A 62 2.27 8.14 8.53
CA GLU A 62 1.76 9.15 7.61
C GLU A 62 2.10 8.79 6.17
N ARG A 63 1.20 9.16 5.24
CA ARG A 63 1.42 8.94 3.82
C ARG A 63 2.58 9.79 3.34
N GLN A 64 3.53 9.15 2.70
CA GLN A 64 4.63 9.83 2.01
C GLN A 64 4.23 10.10 0.56
N TYR A 65 4.84 11.12 -0.05
CA TYR A 65 4.59 11.49 -1.44
C TYR A 65 5.91 11.62 -2.18
N ASN A 66 5.93 11.09 -3.40
CA ASN A 66 7.07 11.24 -4.29
C ASN A 66 6.72 12.24 -5.39
N ARG A 67 7.70 13.08 -5.74
CA ARG A 67 7.58 13.99 -6.86
C ARG A 67 7.91 13.22 -8.14
N VAL A 68 6.98 13.23 -9.09
CA VAL A 68 7.09 12.51 -10.36
C VAL A 68 6.88 13.49 -11.49
N TYR A 69 7.72 13.40 -12.51
CA TYR A 69 7.59 14.23 -13.72
C TYR A 69 6.96 13.39 -14.81
N VAL A 70 5.84 13.87 -15.34
CA VAL A 70 5.06 13.19 -16.37
C VAL A 70 4.97 14.08 -17.59
N LEU A 71 5.20 13.49 -18.76
CA LEU A 71 5.04 14.20 -20.02
C LEU A 71 3.56 14.19 -20.41
N GLU A 72 2.93 15.35 -20.36
CA GLU A 72 1.52 15.51 -20.69
C GLU A 72 1.36 16.28 -21.99
N GLU A 73 0.34 15.92 -22.78
CA GLU A 73 0.01 16.59 -24.01
C GLU A 73 -1.19 17.50 -23.78
N PHE A 74 -1.03 18.77 -24.19
CA PHE A 74 -2.08 19.78 -24.08
C PHE A 74 -2.53 20.22 -25.47
N ASP A 75 -3.83 20.42 -25.62
CA ASP A 75 -4.39 21.04 -26.81
C ASP A 75 -4.14 22.56 -26.79
N ASP A 76 -3.64 23.07 -27.87
CA ASP A 76 -3.41 24.52 -28.02
C ASP A 76 -4.62 25.22 -28.64
#